data_19db5ea9c00d9ec84247157a21172e65
#
_entry.id   19db5ea9c00d9ec84247157a21172e65
#
_cell.length_a   1.000
_cell.length_b   1.000
_cell.length_c   1.000
_cell.angle_alpha   90.00
_cell.angle_beta   90.00
_cell.angle_gamma   90.00
#
_symmetry.space_group_name_H-M   'P 1'
#
loop_
_entity.id
_entity.type
_entity.pdbx_description
1 polymer ?
#
loop_
_entity_poly.entity_id
_entity_poly.type
_entity_poly.pdbx_seq_one_letter_code
_entity_poly.pdbx_strand_id
1 'polypeptide(L)'
;MIDISDRIPKSLTDRVVSAETAAEYFADGMTIGASGFTPSGYPKAVTLAIAERMKKNPFKVNIWTGASTGPELDGALAEADGIKQRLPYQTNTPLRNAINSGQVSYLDMHLSEVAQQSREGFLGKIDVALVEAVAITEEGIIPSTSVGNTPSFIQSADVVIVEVNTSQPMELVGMHDIYIPPDPPNRLPIPITKAGDRIGTTFMPCPLDKIKYIVPCDITDKTRALAPVDDIARKMGQFTVDLLKKEIAEGRMPKGLLPLQSGVGNVANAVIAGFVSSDFTDLEVYTEVIQDGMFDLADAG
;
A
#
# COMPACT_ATOMS: atom_id res chain seq x y z
N MET A 1 15.21 12.66 -18.69
CA MET A 1 14.68 12.38 -17.35
C MET A 1 13.26 12.95 -17.31
N ILE A 2 12.30 12.27 -16.71
CA ILE A 2 10.92 12.76 -16.57
C ILE A 2 10.94 14.03 -15.72
N ASP A 3 10.20 15.06 -16.11
CA ASP A 3 10.07 16.29 -15.34
C ASP A 3 9.09 16.10 -14.18
N ILE A 4 9.55 16.39 -12.97
CA ILE A 4 8.78 16.34 -11.73
C ILE A 4 8.91 17.65 -10.92
N SER A 5 9.29 18.73 -11.58
CA SER A 5 9.57 20.01 -10.92
C SER A 5 8.34 20.63 -10.22
N ASP A 6 7.13 20.25 -10.64
CA ASP A 6 5.84 20.62 -10.05
C ASP A 6 5.41 19.69 -8.90
N ARG A 7 6.14 18.59 -8.68
CA ARG A 7 5.84 17.56 -7.69
C ARG A 7 6.78 17.53 -6.50
N ILE A 8 7.82 18.34 -6.51
CA ILE A 8 8.83 18.37 -5.44
C ILE A 8 9.23 19.82 -5.06
N PRO A 9 9.63 20.06 -3.80
CA PRO A 9 10.24 21.33 -3.40
C PRO A 9 11.50 21.62 -4.20
N LYS A 10 11.72 22.90 -4.52
CA LYS A 10 12.96 23.35 -5.20
C LYS A 10 14.24 23.00 -4.44
N SER A 11 14.15 22.96 -3.12
CA SER A 11 15.24 22.57 -2.21
C SER A 11 15.73 21.13 -2.39
N LEU A 12 14.98 20.29 -3.08
CA LEU A 12 15.29 18.87 -3.30
C LEU A 12 15.71 18.54 -4.75
N THR A 13 15.80 19.52 -5.62
CA THR A 13 16.09 19.29 -7.04
C THR A 13 17.47 18.64 -7.27
N ASP A 14 18.44 18.92 -6.41
CA ASP A 14 19.79 18.34 -6.42
C ASP A 14 19.83 16.84 -6.02
N ARG A 15 18.74 16.33 -5.44
CA ARG A 15 18.57 14.90 -5.07
C ARG A 15 17.90 14.06 -6.13
N VAL A 16 17.50 14.66 -7.24
CA VAL A 16 16.88 13.95 -8.36
C VAL A 16 17.94 13.19 -9.14
N VAL A 17 17.80 11.85 -9.17
CA VAL A 17 18.76 10.95 -9.82
C VAL A 17 18.02 9.90 -10.66
N SER A 18 18.76 9.12 -11.46
CA SER A 18 18.21 7.96 -12.15
C SER A 18 17.98 6.78 -11.19
N ALA A 19 17.16 5.82 -11.59
CA ALA A 19 16.93 4.59 -10.84
C ALA A 19 18.23 3.78 -10.66
N GLU A 20 19.10 3.76 -11.67
CA GLU A 20 20.40 3.08 -11.62
C GLU A 20 21.31 3.73 -10.58
N THR A 21 21.37 5.06 -10.55
CA THR A 21 22.15 5.78 -9.54
C THR A 21 21.62 5.52 -8.12
N ALA A 22 20.31 5.53 -7.93
CA ALA A 22 19.72 5.20 -6.65
C ALA A 22 19.98 3.74 -6.24
N ALA A 23 19.97 2.81 -7.20
CA ALA A 23 20.26 1.40 -6.96
C ALA A 23 21.69 1.13 -6.47
N GLU A 24 22.65 2.00 -6.78
CA GLU A 24 24.04 1.88 -6.29
C GLU A 24 24.16 2.00 -4.76
N TYR A 25 23.19 2.63 -4.11
CA TYR A 25 23.19 2.79 -2.66
C TYR A 25 22.99 1.46 -1.91
N PHE A 26 22.28 0.51 -2.51
CA PHE A 26 21.93 -0.74 -1.84
C PHE A 26 23.11 -1.71 -1.79
N ALA A 27 23.28 -2.38 -0.67
CA ALA A 27 24.35 -3.33 -0.42
C ALA A 27 23.82 -4.63 0.22
N ASP A 28 24.67 -5.64 0.25
CA ASP A 28 24.34 -6.93 0.85
C ASP A 28 23.92 -6.82 2.30
N GLY A 29 22.85 -7.51 2.65
CA GLY A 29 22.31 -7.57 3.99
C GLY A 29 21.42 -6.38 4.41
N MET A 30 21.32 -5.30 3.62
CA MET A 30 20.45 -4.17 3.94
C MET A 30 19.00 -4.59 4.06
N THR A 31 18.26 -3.91 4.96
CA THR A 31 16.81 -4.05 5.11
C THR A 31 16.11 -2.86 4.45
N ILE A 32 15.20 -3.17 3.54
CA ILE A 32 14.38 -2.23 2.80
C ILE A 32 12.95 -2.32 3.32
N GLY A 33 12.45 -1.24 3.91
CA GLY A 33 11.01 -1.06 4.15
C GLY A 33 10.38 -0.41 2.93
N ALA A 34 9.46 -1.10 2.26
CA ALA A 34 8.88 -0.60 1.02
C ALA A 34 7.38 -0.33 1.15
N SER A 35 6.90 0.72 0.48
CA SER A 35 5.46 0.96 0.31
C SER A 35 4.81 -0.13 -0.53
N GLY A 36 3.50 -0.15 -0.54
CA GLY A 36 2.70 -1.01 -1.39
C GLY A 36 1.63 -1.77 -0.64
N PHE A 37 0.51 -1.98 -1.32
CA PHE A 37 -0.61 -2.75 -0.82
C PHE A 37 -1.37 -3.39 -1.99
N THR A 38 -1.38 -4.73 -2.07
CA THR A 38 -2.17 -5.52 -3.04
C THR A 38 -1.96 -5.06 -4.49
N PRO A 39 -0.84 -5.23 -5.03
CA PRO A 39 0.11 -4.57 -5.93
C PRO A 39 -0.32 -3.18 -6.44
N SER A 40 -0.49 -2.26 -5.48
CA SER A 40 -0.79 -0.85 -5.74
C SER A 40 0.14 0.04 -4.90
N GLY A 41 0.59 1.15 -5.44
CA GLY A 41 1.38 2.15 -4.74
C GLY A 41 2.74 1.67 -4.22
N TYR A 42 3.44 0.80 -4.94
CA TYR A 42 4.75 0.26 -4.57
C TYR A 42 5.86 0.77 -5.50
N PRO A 43 7.11 0.85 -5.02
CA PRO A 43 8.22 1.28 -5.84
C PRO A 43 8.53 0.27 -6.96
N LYS A 44 8.83 0.77 -8.15
CA LYS A 44 8.99 -0.03 -9.37
C LYS A 44 10.32 0.21 -10.07
N ALA A 45 10.69 1.46 -10.30
CA ALA A 45 11.88 1.80 -11.07
C ALA A 45 13.18 1.43 -10.35
N VAL A 46 13.30 1.80 -9.07
CA VAL A 46 14.50 1.51 -8.27
C VAL A 46 14.64 0.02 -8.03
N THR A 47 13.55 -0.70 -7.76
CA THR A 47 13.58 -2.14 -7.53
C THR A 47 13.98 -2.93 -8.77
N LEU A 48 13.52 -2.51 -9.96
CA LEU A 48 14.00 -3.06 -11.23
C LEU A 48 15.51 -2.82 -11.43
N ALA A 49 15.99 -1.61 -11.15
CA ALA A 49 17.41 -1.28 -11.26
C ALA A 49 18.26 -2.07 -10.25
N ILE A 50 17.78 -2.27 -9.02
CA ILE A 50 18.42 -3.14 -8.02
C ILE A 50 18.51 -4.57 -8.55
N ALA A 51 17.43 -5.13 -9.09
CA ALA A 51 17.40 -6.48 -9.64
C ALA A 51 18.41 -6.66 -10.79
N GLU A 52 18.48 -5.69 -11.71
CA GLU A 52 19.48 -5.72 -12.80
C GLU A 52 20.93 -5.64 -12.28
N ARG A 53 21.15 -4.90 -11.20
CA ARG A 53 22.46 -4.82 -10.54
C ARG A 53 22.79 -6.15 -9.85
N MET A 54 21.83 -6.78 -9.18
CA MET A 54 21.99 -8.09 -8.52
C MET A 54 22.36 -9.21 -9.50
N LYS A 55 21.82 -9.19 -10.71
CA LYS A 55 22.17 -10.14 -11.78
C LYS A 55 23.64 -10.03 -12.21
N LYS A 56 24.22 -8.82 -12.14
CA LYS A 56 25.61 -8.54 -12.52
C LYS A 56 26.58 -8.75 -11.35
N ASN A 57 26.20 -8.30 -10.18
CA ASN A 57 26.97 -8.35 -8.94
C ASN A 57 26.06 -8.90 -7.84
N PRO A 58 26.05 -10.20 -7.57
CA PRO A 58 25.11 -10.82 -6.64
C PRO A 58 25.24 -10.28 -5.22
N PHE A 59 24.10 -9.90 -4.63
CA PHE A 59 23.92 -9.56 -3.22
C PHE A 59 22.45 -9.76 -2.83
N LYS A 60 22.15 -9.87 -1.55
CA LYS A 60 20.79 -10.09 -1.05
C LYS A 60 20.37 -9.04 -0.04
N VAL A 61 19.10 -8.68 -0.07
CA VAL A 61 18.49 -7.72 0.86
C VAL A 61 17.31 -8.35 1.60
N ASN A 62 16.93 -7.72 2.72
CA ASN A 62 15.69 -8.05 3.41
C ASN A 62 14.61 -7.09 2.91
N ILE A 63 13.41 -7.60 2.64
CA ILE A 63 12.28 -6.81 2.15
C ILE A 63 11.12 -6.90 3.15
N TRP A 64 10.76 -5.75 3.71
CA TRP A 64 9.61 -5.60 4.58
C TRP A 64 8.58 -4.69 3.93
N THR A 65 7.32 -5.10 3.93
CA THR A 65 6.24 -4.31 3.31
C THR A 65 5.02 -4.19 4.22
N GLY A 66 4.02 -3.48 3.75
CA GLY A 66 2.69 -3.49 4.36
C GLY A 66 1.98 -4.81 4.05
N ALA A 67 1.71 -5.06 2.78
CA ALA A 67 1.10 -6.31 2.32
C ALA A 67 1.89 -6.84 1.11
N SER A 68 1.22 -7.55 0.19
CA SER A 68 1.84 -7.95 -1.06
C SER A 68 2.18 -6.75 -1.95
N THR A 69 3.24 -6.88 -2.72
CA THR A 69 3.62 -5.92 -3.75
C THR A 69 3.59 -6.57 -5.13
N GLY A 70 3.96 -5.83 -6.16
CA GLY A 70 3.85 -6.28 -7.54
C GLY A 70 5.10 -6.92 -8.11
N PRO A 71 5.05 -7.29 -9.40
CA PRO A 71 6.13 -8.01 -10.07
C PRO A 71 7.43 -7.20 -10.16
N GLU A 72 7.38 -5.88 -10.17
CA GLU A 72 8.57 -5.01 -10.25
C GLU A 72 9.38 -5.00 -8.96
N LEU A 73 8.77 -5.32 -7.81
CA LEU A 73 9.46 -5.44 -6.52
C LEU A 73 9.67 -6.92 -6.19
N ASP A 74 8.62 -7.60 -5.72
CA ASP A 74 8.71 -8.99 -5.24
C ASP A 74 9.17 -9.94 -6.35
N GLY A 75 8.67 -9.77 -7.58
CA GLY A 75 9.01 -10.61 -8.72
C GLY A 75 10.45 -10.41 -9.18
N ALA A 76 10.82 -9.19 -9.52
CA ALA A 76 12.13 -8.87 -10.08
C ALA A 76 13.28 -9.22 -9.13
N LEU A 77 13.13 -8.90 -7.83
CA LEU A 77 14.14 -9.22 -6.83
C LEU A 77 14.24 -10.73 -6.56
N ALA A 78 13.12 -11.47 -6.58
CA ALA A 78 13.13 -12.92 -6.43
C ALA A 78 13.78 -13.61 -7.63
N GLU A 79 13.48 -13.18 -8.87
CA GLU A 79 14.11 -13.69 -10.10
C GLU A 79 15.60 -13.40 -10.19
N ALA A 80 16.06 -12.32 -9.53
CA ALA A 80 17.49 -12.00 -9.40
C ALA A 80 18.18 -12.74 -8.24
N ASP A 81 17.51 -13.66 -7.54
CA ASP A 81 17.99 -14.31 -6.29
C ASP A 81 18.44 -13.28 -5.23
N GLY A 82 17.80 -12.11 -5.21
CA GLY A 82 18.23 -10.95 -4.43
C GLY A 82 17.53 -10.78 -3.07
N ILE A 83 16.66 -11.70 -2.67
CA ILE A 83 15.93 -11.60 -1.41
C ILE A 83 16.50 -12.60 -0.41
N LYS A 84 16.90 -12.12 0.77
CA LYS A 84 17.33 -12.94 1.91
C LYS A 84 16.17 -13.26 2.83
N GLN A 85 15.36 -12.24 3.16
CA GLN A 85 14.19 -12.36 4.03
C GLN A 85 13.04 -11.53 3.49
N ARG A 86 11.82 -12.03 3.65
CA ARG A 86 10.59 -11.35 3.28
C ARG A 86 9.56 -11.42 4.41
N LEU A 87 8.90 -10.31 4.72
CA LEU A 87 7.74 -10.20 5.62
C LEU A 87 6.78 -9.09 5.16
N PRO A 88 5.53 -9.04 5.63
CA PRO A 88 4.80 -10.08 6.36
C PRO A 88 4.04 -11.03 5.43
N TYR A 89 3.66 -10.57 4.25
CA TYR A 89 2.78 -11.27 3.31
C TYR A 89 3.16 -11.00 1.86
N GLN A 90 3.01 -11.99 0.99
CA GLN A 90 3.29 -11.85 -0.44
C GLN A 90 2.36 -12.72 -1.29
N THR A 91 2.12 -12.33 -2.55
CA THR A 91 1.28 -13.08 -3.51
C THR A 91 2.01 -13.39 -4.82
N ASN A 92 3.28 -12.99 -4.95
CA ASN A 92 4.07 -13.17 -6.16
C ASN A 92 4.53 -14.62 -6.33
N THR A 93 4.33 -15.21 -7.50
CA THR A 93 4.66 -16.63 -7.74
C THR A 93 6.16 -16.93 -7.73
N PRO A 94 7.07 -16.20 -8.41
CA PRO A 94 8.50 -16.36 -8.27
C PRO A 94 8.97 -16.34 -6.81
N LEU A 95 8.54 -15.35 -6.04
CA LEU A 95 8.90 -15.24 -4.62
C LEU A 95 8.36 -16.40 -3.78
N ARG A 96 7.12 -16.82 -4.02
CA ARG A 96 6.51 -17.98 -3.34
C ARG A 96 7.35 -19.25 -3.58
N ASN A 97 7.80 -19.47 -4.81
CA ASN A 97 8.63 -20.61 -5.14
C ASN A 97 9.97 -20.55 -4.40
N ALA A 98 10.62 -19.39 -4.32
CA ALA A 98 11.85 -19.18 -3.58
C ALA A 98 11.67 -19.41 -2.06
N ILE A 99 10.56 -18.96 -1.48
CA ILE A 99 10.22 -19.24 -0.07
C ILE A 99 10.00 -20.73 0.15
N ASN A 100 9.19 -21.38 -0.68
CA ASN A 100 8.85 -22.80 -0.51
C ASN A 100 10.07 -23.72 -0.72
N SER A 101 11.06 -23.30 -1.52
CA SER A 101 12.33 -24.03 -1.69
C SER A 101 13.36 -23.77 -0.58
N GLY A 102 13.06 -22.86 0.36
CA GLY A 102 13.99 -22.49 1.44
C GLY A 102 15.09 -21.51 1.03
N GLN A 103 15.03 -20.93 -0.17
CA GLN A 103 16.01 -19.93 -0.63
C GLN A 103 15.80 -18.56 0.04
N VAL A 104 14.55 -18.24 0.41
CA VAL A 104 14.16 -16.99 1.07
C VAL A 104 13.58 -17.32 2.43
N SER A 105 14.11 -16.69 3.49
CA SER A 105 13.52 -16.73 4.81
C SER A 105 12.20 -15.93 4.81
N TYR A 106 11.13 -16.51 5.33
CA TYR A 106 9.82 -15.87 5.36
C TYR A 106 9.29 -15.78 6.79
N LEU A 107 8.87 -14.58 7.17
CA LEU A 107 8.20 -14.35 8.43
C LEU A 107 6.77 -13.91 8.16
N ASP A 108 5.84 -14.86 8.37
CA ASP A 108 4.40 -14.58 8.34
C ASP A 108 3.98 -13.91 9.65
N MET A 109 3.29 -12.78 9.55
CA MET A 109 2.81 -12.05 10.71
C MET A 109 1.61 -11.18 10.35
N HIS A 110 0.82 -10.81 11.35
CA HIS A 110 -0.28 -9.91 11.14
C HIS A 110 0.19 -8.54 10.65
N LEU A 111 -0.47 -8.03 9.62
CA LEU A 111 -0.15 -6.76 9.01
C LEU A 111 -0.18 -5.61 10.02
N SER A 112 -1.15 -5.64 10.94
CA SER A 112 -1.32 -4.66 12.01
C SER A 112 -0.17 -4.61 13.03
N GLU A 113 0.65 -5.66 13.11
CA GLU A 113 1.77 -5.73 14.06
C GLU A 113 3.08 -5.21 13.48
N VAL A 114 3.24 -5.28 12.15
CA VAL A 114 4.51 -4.91 11.48
C VAL A 114 4.93 -3.48 11.80
N ALA A 115 4.01 -2.53 11.71
CA ALA A 115 4.29 -1.13 11.96
C ALA A 115 4.81 -0.90 13.39
N GLN A 116 4.13 -1.46 14.38
CA GLN A 116 4.53 -1.35 15.78
C GLN A 116 5.87 -2.04 16.04
N GLN A 117 6.03 -3.29 15.62
CA GLN A 117 7.26 -4.05 15.84
C GLN A 117 8.47 -3.42 15.13
N SER A 118 8.27 -2.78 13.99
CA SER A 118 9.32 -2.00 13.31
C SER A 118 9.74 -0.79 14.14
N ARG A 119 8.80 0.00 14.67
CA ARG A 119 9.11 1.17 15.50
C ARG A 119 9.74 0.81 16.83
N GLU A 120 9.32 -0.30 17.44
CA GLU A 120 9.87 -0.80 18.70
C GLU A 120 11.22 -1.53 18.51
N GLY A 121 11.66 -1.76 17.27
CA GLY A 121 12.94 -2.38 16.93
C GLY A 121 12.98 -3.91 17.08
N PHE A 122 11.86 -4.58 17.35
CA PHE A 122 11.82 -6.05 17.51
C PHE A 122 12.19 -6.80 16.22
N LEU A 123 11.88 -6.23 15.07
CA LEU A 123 12.25 -6.81 13.76
C LEU A 123 13.69 -6.49 13.35
N GLY A 124 14.34 -5.56 14.04
CA GLY A 124 15.66 -5.06 13.71
C GLY A 124 15.62 -3.70 13.01
N LYS A 125 16.73 -3.33 12.37
CA LYS A 125 16.94 -2.04 11.72
C LYS A 125 16.38 -2.03 10.30
N ILE A 126 15.84 -0.89 9.89
CA ILE A 126 15.54 -0.56 8.49
C ILE A 126 16.62 0.40 7.99
N ASP A 127 17.36 0.00 6.97
CA ASP A 127 18.42 0.85 6.38
C ASP A 127 17.81 1.88 5.43
N VAL A 128 16.84 1.47 4.63
CA VAL A 128 16.19 2.31 3.61
C VAL A 128 14.68 2.16 3.65
N ALA A 129 13.95 3.25 3.73
CA ALA A 129 12.55 3.29 3.32
C ALA A 129 12.48 3.66 1.83
N LEU A 130 12.01 2.73 1.00
CA LEU A 130 11.83 2.94 -0.42
C LEU A 130 10.33 3.13 -0.72
N VAL A 131 9.97 4.32 -1.19
CA VAL A 131 8.58 4.80 -1.19
C VAL A 131 8.17 5.26 -2.57
N GLU A 132 7.01 4.82 -3.05
CA GLU A 132 6.33 5.47 -4.18
C GLU A 132 5.50 6.66 -3.69
N ALA A 133 5.53 7.75 -4.41
CA ALA A 133 4.80 8.97 -4.09
C ALA A 133 4.23 9.65 -5.34
N VAL A 134 3.17 10.44 -5.13
CA VAL A 134 2.65 11.38 -6.14
C VAL A 134 3.49 12.66 -6.13
N ALA A 135 3.81 13.15 -4.93
CA ALA A 135 4.55 14.38 -4.74
C ALA A 135 5.28 14.39 -3.38
N ILE A 136 6.19 15.35 -3.22
CA ILE A 136 6.84 15.68 -1.95
C ILE A 136 6.54 17.15 -1.64
N THR A 137 6.24 17.46 -0.38
CA THR A 137 6.04 18.82 0.12
C THR A 137 7.09 19.15 1.17
N GLU A 138 7.10 20.38 1.67
CA GLU A 138 7.98 20.78 2.79
C GLU A 138 7.65 20.04 4.10
N GLU A 139 6.45 19.46 4.21
CA GLU A 139 5.96 18.76 5.41
C GLU A 139 6.17 17.24 5.34
N GLY A 140 6.33 16.68 4.12
CA GLY A 140 6.49 15.24 3.93
C GLY A 140 6.15 14.73 2.55
N ILE A 141 5.88 13.43 2.48
CA ILE A 141 5.68 12.68 1.25
C ILE A 141 4.19 12.40 1.06
N ILE A 142 3.65 12.74 -0.08
CA ILE A 142 2.26 12.40 -0.45
C ILE A 142 2.29 11.04 -1.14
N PRO A 143 1.74 9.98 -0.52
CA PRO A 143 1.73 8.65 -1.11
C PRO A 143 0.86 8.59 -2.36
N SER A 144 1.01 7.53 -3.14
CA SER A 144 0.15 7.26 -4.29
C SER A 144 -1.14 6.54 -3.83
N THR A 145 -1.47 5.41 -4.39
CA THR A 145 -2.71 4.67 -4.15
C THR A 145 -2.69 3.78 -2.90
N SER A 146 -1.59 3.72 -2.17
CA SER A 146 -1.49 2.96 -0.92
C SER A 146 -0.65 3.68 0.13
N VAL A 147 -0.95 3.43 1.38
CA VAL A 147 -0.21 3.93 2.55
C VAL A 147 0.49 2.77 3.29
N GLY A 148 -0.27 1.75 3.69
CA GLY A 148 0.24 0.57 4.40
C GLY A 148 1.09 0.93 5.62
N ASN A 149 2.22 0.25 5.78
CA ASN A 149 3.18 0.47 6.87
C ASN A 149 4.24 1.55 6.56
N THR A 150 4.14 2.20 5.40
CA THR A 150 5.15 3.15 4.91
C THR A 150 5.47 4.28 5.88
N PRO A 151 4.51 4.93 6.58
CA PRO A 151 4.82 5.96 7.55
C PRO A 151 5.73 5.46 8.68
N SER A 152 5.53 4.24 9.15
CA SER A 152 6.37 3.62 10.17
C SER A 152 7.76 3.27 9.64
N PHE A 153 7.87 2.83 8.40
CA PHE A 153 9.16 2.58 7.76
C PHE A 153 9.95 3.88 7.57
N ILE A 154 9.30 4.96 7.14
CA ILE A 154 9.91 6.30 7.04
C ILE A 154 10.46 6.75 8.40
N GLN A 155 9.71 6.54 9.48
CA GLN A 155 10.16 6.89 10.83
C GLN A 155 11.40 6.09 11.25
N SER A 156 11.40 4.78 11.00
CA SER A 156 12.39 3.83 11.50
C SER A 156 13.65 3.72 10.63
N ALA A 157 13.58 4.07 9.35
CA ALA A 157 14.70 3.93 8.42
C ALA A 157 15.80 5.00 8.65
N ASP A 158 17.04 4.68 8.30
CA ASP A 158 18.14 5.65 8.31
C ASP A 158 17.98 6.71 7.22
N VAL A 159 17.60 6.27 6.01
CA VAL A 159 17.38 7.15 4.86
C VAL A 159 16.08 6.79 4.15
N VAL A 160 15.58 7.75 3.37
CA VAL A 160 14.42 7.58 2.51
C VAL A 160 14.83 7.79 1.06
N ILE A 161 14.38 6.89 0.18
CA ILE A 161 14.47 7.04 -1.28
C ILE A 161 13.04 7.08 -1.81
N VAL A 162 12.71 8.10 -2.60
CA VAL A 162 11.34 8.33 -3.07
C VAL A 162 11.28 8.18 -4.58
N GLU A 163 10.43 7.28 -5.06
CA GLU A 163 10.01 7.27 -6.46
C GLU A 163 8.82 8.21 -6.64
N VAL A 164 9.00 9.29 -7.37
CA VAL A 164 7.91 10.19 -7.77
C VAL A 164 7.33 9.68 -9.09
N ASN A 165 6.15 9.06 -8.99
CA ASN A 165 5.53 8.38 -10.13
C ASN A 165 4.52 9.29 -10.84
N THR A 166 4.83 9.70 -12.07
CA THR A 166 3.99 10.59 -12.86
C THR A 166 2.78 9.89 -13.48
N SER A 167 2.75 8.57 -13.51
CA SER A 167 1.54 7.82 -13.88
C SER A 167 0.41 7.95 -12.85
N GLN A 168 0.73 8.39 -11.64
CA GLN A 168 -0.24 8.65 -10.58
C GLN A 168 -0.79 10.08 -10.67
N PRO A 169 -2.12 10.27 -10.54
CA PRO A 169 -2.75 11.57 -10.72
C PRO A 169 -2.47 12.50 -9.53
N MET A 170 -2.28 13.80 -9.84
CA MET A 170 -2.07 14.84 -8.82
C MET A 170 -3.32 15.09 -7.95
N GLU A 171 -4.47 14.67 -8.40
CA GLU A 171 -5.75 14.72 -7.68
C GLU A 171 -5.73 13.91 -6.37
N LEU A 172 -4.78 12.99 -6.21
CA LEU A 172 -4.56 12.31 -4.94
C LEU A 172 -4.04 13.23 -3.82
N VAL A 173 -3.47 14.38 -4.17
CA VAL A 173 -3.00 15.38 -3.19
C VAL A 173 -4.19 15.90 -2.36
N GLY A 174 -4.13 15.70 -1.04
CA GLY A 174 -5.18 16.09 -0.11
C GLY A 174 -6.25 15.02 0.14
N MET A 175 -6.26 13.90 -0.58
CA MET A 175 -7.23 12.82 -0.37
C MET A 175 -6.90 11.93 0.83
N HIS A 176 -5.64 11.81 1.21
CA HIS A 176 -5.18 10.92 2.28
C HIS A 176 -5.60 11.41 3.67
N ASP A 177 -5.73 10.45 4.59
CA ASP A 177 -5.93 10.67 6.03
C ASP A 177 -5.02 9.71 6.79
N ILE A 178 -3.78 10.13 7.06
CA ILE A 178 -2.71 9.29 7.58
C ILE A 178 -2.54 9.57 9.07
N TYR A 179 -2.88 8.58 9.90
CA TYR A 179 -2.75 8.65 11.34
C TYR A 179 -1.75 7.61 11.84
N ILE A 180 -0.73 8.06 12.57
CA ILE A 180 0.25 7.18 13.22
C ILE A 180 -0.08 7.15 14.70
N PRO A 181 -0.60 6.03 15.24
CA PRO A 181 -0.91 5.94 16.66
C PRO A 181 0.35 6.13 17.51
N PRO A 182 0.25 6.83 18.65
CA PRO A 182 1.35 6.88 19.61
C PRO A 182 1.75 5.48 20.09
N ASP A 183 3.02 5.30 20.39
CA ASP A 183 3.51 4.04 20.95
C ASP A 183 3.18 3.91 22.45
N PRO A 184 3.09 2.71 23.00
CA PRO A 184 2.93 2.50 24.43
C PRO A 184 4.03 3.23 25.25
N PRO A 185 3.72 3.74 26.44
CA PRO A 185 2.45 3.65 27.18
C PRO A 185 1.43 4.73 26.81
N ASN A 186 1.72 5.61 25.84
CA ASN A 186 0.92 6.78 25.51
C ASN A 186 -0.18 6.49 24.46
N ARG A 187 -0.40 5.22 24.12
CA ARG A 187 -1.41 4.81 23.15
C ARG A 187 -2.81 5.07 23.67
N LEU A 188 -3.60 5.77 22.87
CA LEU A 188 -5.03 6.00 23.07
C LEU A 188 -5.82 5.28 21.97
N PRO A 189 -7.12 5.03 22.18
CA PRO A 189 -8.00 4.61 21.10
C PRO A 189 -7.90 5.56 19.91
N ILE A 190 -7.93 5.01 18.68
CA ILE A 190 -7.96 5.82 17.47
C ILE A 190 -9.22 6.70 17.50
N PRO A 191 -9.11 8.04 17.35
CA PRO A 191 -10.24 8.97 17.59
C PRO A 191 -11.21 9.04 16.40
N ILE A 192 -11.57 7.89 15.80
CA ILE A 192 -12.58 7.76 14.75
C ILE A 192 -13.90 7.40 15.39
N THR A 193 -14.94 8.17 15.12
CA THR A 193 -16.30 7.96 15.61
C THR A 193 -17.32 7.80 14.49
N LYS A 194 -17.00 8.25 13.28
CA LYS A 194 -17.83 8.17 12.08
C LYS A 194 -16.96 7.75 10.87
N ALA A 195 -17.58 7.15 9.89
CA ALA A 195 -16.89 6.71 8.66
C ALA A 195 -16.17 7.86 7.92
N GLY A 196 -16.71 9.07 7.96
CA GLY A 196 -16.15 10.24 7.30
C GLY A 196 -15.19 11.08 8.15
N ASP A 197 -14.84 10.66 9.38
CA ASP A 197 -13.91 11.44 10.21
C ASP A 197 -12.51 11.47 9.57
N ARG A 198 -11.88 12.64 9.63
CA ARG A 198 -10.48 12.85 9.26
C ARG A 198 -9.67 13.17 10.52
N ILE A 199 -8.68 12.36 10.81
CA ILE A 199 -7.97 12.40 12.11
C ILE A 199 -6.45 12.55 11.96
N GLY A 200 -5.93 12.42 10.74
CA GLY A 200 -4.51 12.44 10.44
C GLY A 200 -4.10 13.58 9.52
N THR A 201 -3.01 13.38 8.82
CA THR A 201 -2.45 14.30 7.84
C THR A 201 -2.67 13.79 6.42
N THR A 202 -2.62 14.69 5.43
CA THR A 202 -2.74 14.34 4.00
C THR A 202 -1.42 13.86 3.39
N PHE A 203 -0.39 13.74 4.20
CA PHE A 203 0.96 13.34 3.81
C PHE A 203 1.59 12.42 4.88
N MET A 204 2.58 11.66 4.51
CA MET A 204 3.45 10.91 5.44
C MET A 204 4.54 11.85 5.96
N PRO A 205 4.58 12.16 7.27
CA PRO A 205 5.61 13.04 7.84
C PRO A 205 7.01 12.48 7.56
N CYS A 206 7.86 13.30 6.94
CA CYS A 206 9.23 12.95 6.61
C CYS A 206 10.11 14.20 6.65
N PRO A 207 11.13 14.27 7.54
CA PRO A 207 12.12 15.32 7.46
C PRO A 207 12.82 15.31 6.10
N LEU A 208 12.90 16.44 5.43
CA LEU A 208 13.44 16.51 4.06
C LEU A 208 14.92 16.10 4.00
N ASP A 209 15.70 16.32 5.04
CA ASP A 209 17.11 15.91 5.13
C ASP A 209 17.28 14.37 5.12
N LYS A 210 16.25 13.62 5.53
CA LYS A 210 16.22 12.16 5.49
C LYS A 210 16.07 11.61 4.07
N ILE A 211 15.54 12.38 3.12
CA ILE A 211 15.37 11.99 1.71
C ILE A 211 16.73 12.07 1.02
N LYS A 212 17.31 10.92 0.70
CA LYS A 212 18.62 10.82 0.05
C LYS A 212 18.53 11.01 -1.45
N TYR A 213 17.60 10.30 -2.10
CA TYR A 213 17.39 10.33 -3.55
C TYR A 213 15.92 10.43 -3.89
N ILE A 214 15.65 11.08 -5.01
CA ILE A 214 14.33 11.17 -5.64
C ILE A 214 14.47 10.64 -7.06
N VAL A 215 13.65 9.66 -7.41
CA VAL A 215 13.69 8.99 -8.70
C VAL A 215 12.38 9.24 -9.44
N PRO A 216 12.40 10.00 -10.56
CA PRO A 216 11.23 10.13 -11.41
C PRO A 216 10.91 8.81 -12.12
N CYS A 217 9.66 8.38 -12.11
CA CYS A 217 9.21 7.24 -12.88
C CYS A 217 7.81 7.48 -13.49
N ASP A 218 7.45 6.64 -14.46
CA ASP A 218 6.15 6.67 -15.14
C ASP A 218 5.74 5.21 -15.42
N ILE A 219 5.42 4.49 -14.34
CA ILE A 219 5.08 3.06 -14.40
C ILE A 219 3.78 2.85 -13.65
N THR A 220 2.74 2.39 -14.35
CA THR A 220 1.43 2.12 -13.79
C THR A 220 1.43 0.90 -12.87
N ASP A 221 0.52 0.88 -11.90
CA ASP A 221 0.28 -0.29 -11.06
C ASP A 221 -0.25 -1.47 -11.88
N LYS A 222 0.14 -2.68 -11.49
CA LYS A 222 -0.33 -3.93 -12.12
C LYS A 222 -1.35 -4.62 -11.22
N THR A 223 -2.43 -3.92 -10.94
CA THR A 223 -3.54 -4.46 -10.18
C THR A 223 -4.17 -5.65 -10.92
N ARG A 224 -4.68 -6.61 -10.17
CA ARG A 224 -5.40 -7.75 -10.75
C ARG A 224 -6.81 -7.31 -11.12
N ALA A 225 -7.19 -7.52 -12.38
CA ALA A 225 -8.58 -7.42 -12.77
C ALA A 225 -9.41 -8.42 -11.96
N LEU A 226 -10.53 -7.97 -11.40
CA LEU A 226 -11.49 -8.84 -10.76
C LEU A 226 -12.22 -9.66 -11.86
N ALA A 227 -12.47 -10.95 -11.58
CA ALA A 227 -13.26 -11.74 -12.48
C ALA A 227 -14.70 -11.20 -12.54
N PRO A 228 -15.38 -11.26 -13.72
CA PRO A 228 -16.77 -10.88 -13.82
C PRO A 228 -17.64 -11.65 -12.82
N VAL A 229 -18.65 -10.98 -12.28
CA VAL A 229 -19.59 -11.59 -11.33
C VAL A 229 -20.38 -12.69 -12.05
N ASP A 230 -20.19 -13.94 -11.67
CA ASP A 230 -20.90 -15.09 -12.18
C ASP A 230 -22.32 -15.22 -11.55
N ASP A 231 -23.15 -16.14 -12.05
CA ASP A 231 -24.52 -16.31 -11.58
C ASP A 231 -24.59 -16.80 -10.12
N ILE A 232 -23.59 -17.56 -9.67
CA ILE A 232 -23.52 -18.03 -8.28
C ILE A 232 -23.22 -16.87 -7.36
N ALA A 233 -22.18 -16.08 -7.66
CA ALA A 233 -21.80 -14.91 -6.90
C ALA A 233 -22.95 -13.87 -6.88
N ARG A 234 -23.66 -13.67 -8.00
CA ARG A 234 -24.84 -12.80 -8.08
C ARG A 234 -25.95 -13.24 -7.13
N LYS A 235 -26.25 -14.55 -7.06
CA LYS A 235 -27.22 -15.08 -6.09
C LYS A 235 -26.76 -14.87 -4.65
N MET A 236 -25.48 -15.05 -4.36
CA MET A 236 -24.93 -14.78 -3.03
C MET A 236 -25.09 -13.30 -2.65
N GLY A 237 -24.80 -12.39 -3.57
CA GLY A 237 -25.04 -10.94 -3.38
C GLY A 237 -26.51 -10.65 -3.08
N GLN A 238 -27.43 -11.22 -3.87
CA GLN A 238 -28.88 -11.05 -3.66
C GLN A 238 -29.32 -11.57 -2.28
N PHE A 239 -28.88 -12.77 -1.89
CA PHE A 239 -29.21 -13.34 -0.58
C PHE A 239 -28.69 -12.48 0.57
N THR A 240 -27.52 -11.84 0.40
CA THR A 240 -26.98 -10.92 1.40
C THR A 240 -27.89 -9.68 1.54
N VAL A 241 -28.30 -9.08 0.43
CA VAL A 241 -29.23 -7.94 0.41
C VAL A 241 -30.56 -8.32 1.05
N ASP A 242 -31.13 -9.49 0.69
CA ASP A 242 -32.40 -9.98 1.24
C ASP A 242 -32.32 -10.21 2.76
N LEU A 243 -31.18 -10.77 3.23
CA LEU A 243 -30.91 -10.95 4.66
C LEU A 243 -30.91 -9.60 5.39
N LEU A 244 -30.18 -8.61 4.87
CA LEU A 244 -30.10 -7.28 5.48
C LEU A 244 -31.47 -6.59 5.54
N LYS A 245 -32.27 -6.69 4.47
CA LYS A 245 -33.66 -6.19 4.46
C LYS A 245 -34.51 -6.87 5.53
N LYS A 246 -34.34 -8.17 5.71
CA LYS A 246 -35.03 -8.91 6.79
C LYS A 246 -34.60 -8.44 8.17
N GLU A 247 -33.29 -8.27 8.40
CA GLU A 247 -32.76 -7.79 9.70
C GLU A 247 -33.30 -6.39 10.04
N ILE A 248 -33.45 -5.51 9.04
CA ILE A 248 -34.07 -4.19 9.21
C ILE A 248 -35.56 -4.32 9.52
N ALA A 249 -36.29 -5.15 8.79
CA ALA A 249 -37.74 -5.35 9.00
C ALA A 249 -38.05 -5.92 10.39
N GLU A 250 -37.16 -6.74 10.94
CA GLU A 250 -37.27 -7.30 12.27
C GLU A 250 -36.68 -6.40 13.39
N GLY A 251 -36.21 -5.21 13.05
CA GLY A 251 -35.69 -4.19 13.99
C GLY A 251 -34.34 -4.51 14.60
N ARG A 252 -33.58 -5.46 14.04
CA ARG A 252 -32.22 -5.82 14.49
C ARG A 252 -31.12 -4.98 13.86
N MET A 253 -31.43 -4.26 12.79
CA MET A 253 -30.49 -3.38 12.08
C MET A 253 -31.16 -2.06 11.71
N PRO A 254 -30.44 -0.92 11.74
CA PRO A 254 -30.97 0.36 11.33
C PRO A 254 -31.24 0.40 9.81
N LYS A 255 -32.15 1.25 9.35
CA LYS A 255 -32.51 1.35 7.92
C LYS A 255 -31.35 1.74 7.02
N GLY A 256 -30.42 2.60 7.48
CA GLY A 256 -29.24 3.00 6.75
C GLY A 256 -28.09 2.03 6.87
N LEU A 257 -28.30 0.85 7.49
CA LEU A 257 -27.26 -0.10 7.89
C LEU A 257 -26.27 0.52 8.88
N LEU A 258 -25.17 -0.16 9.12
CA LEU A 258 -23.96 0.37 9.78
C LEU A 258 -22.90 0.57 8.71
N PRO A 259 -21.83 1.30 8.97
CA PRO A 259 -20.76 1.43 7.99
C PRO A 259 -20.29 0.07 7.46
N LEU A 260 -20.23 -0.04 6.15
CA LEU A 260 -19.88 -1.29 5.46
C LEU A 260 -18.38 -1.43 5.31
N GLN A 261 -17.88 -2.65 5.41
CA GLN A 261 -16.52 -3.01 5.03
C GLN A 261 -16.59 -4.13 3.99
N SER A 262 -15.80 -4.04 2.95
CA SER A 262 -15.73 -5.05 1.90
C SER A 262 -14.31 -5.57 1.73
N GLY A 263 -14.17 -6.89 1.63
CA GLY A 263 -12.91 -7.52 1.23
C GLY A 263 -12.71 -7.48 -0.29
N VAL A 264 -11.58 -7.99 -0.75
CA VAL A 264 -11.26 -8.14 -2.18
C VAL A 264 -11.70 -9.52 -2.65
N GLY A 265 -12.41 -9.60 -3.78
CA GLY A 265 -12.76 -10.85 -4.43
C GLY A 265 -14.14 -10.88 -5.05
N ASN A 266 -14.44 -11.97 -5.78
CA ASN A 266 -15.67 -12.10 -6.58
C ASN A 266 -16.95 -12.03 -5.74
N VAL A 267 -16.97 -12.62 -4.54
CA VAL A 267 -18.14 -12.60 -3.67
C VAL A 267 -18.38 -11.19 -3.13
N ALA A 268 -17.33 -10.52 -2.66
CA ALA A 268 -17.41 -9.14 -2.19
C ALA A 268 -17.94 -8.22 -3.30
N ASN A 269 -17.39 -8.35 -4.51
CA ASN A 269 -17.82 -7.59 -5.68
C ASN A 269 -19.29 -7.86 -6.03
N ALA A 270 -19.74 -9.11 -5.90
CA ALA A 270 -21.12 -9.48 -6.15
C ALA A 270 -22.09 -8.90 -5.10
N VAL A 271 -21.68 -8.80 -3.85
CA VAL A 271 -22.47 -8.15 -2.79
C VAL A 271 -22.59 -6.66 -3.08
N ILE A 272 -21.50 -5.98 -3.45
CA ILE A 272 -21.53 -4.57 -3.86
C ILE A 272 -22.46 -4.37 -5.05
N ALA A 273 -22.36 -5.20 -6.09
CA ALA A 273 -23.26 -5.14 -7.23
C ALA A 273 -24.74 -5.39 -6.84
N GLY A 274 -24.98 -6.19 -5.80
CA GLY A 274 -26.29 -6.38 -5.19
C GLY A 274 -26.83 -5.10 -4.56
N PHE A 275 -25.98 -4.32 -3.87
CA PHE A 275 -26.37 -3.02 -3.32
C PHE A 275 -26.70 -2.01 -4.42
N VAL A 276 -25.89 -1.92 -5.48
CA VAL A 276 -26.17 -1.06 -6.65
C VAL A 276 -27.55 -1.32 -7.24
N SER A 277 -27.99 -2.59 -7.24
CA SER A 277 -29.28 -3.01 -7.78
C SER A 277 -30.42 -2.97 -6.75
N SER A 278 -30.17 -2.53 -5.53
CA SER A 278 -31.13 -2.50 -4.42
C SER A 278 -31.75 -1.13 -4.23
N ASP A 279 -32.60 -1.01 -3.23
CA ASP A 279 -33.22 0.24 -2.77
C ASP A 279 -32.47 0.86 -1.57
N PHE A 280 -31.28 0.37 -1.26
CA PHE A 280 -30.39 1.02 -0.29
C PHE A 280 -29.75 2.26 -0.90
N THR A 281 -29.80 3.37 -0.18
CA THR A 281 -29.19 4.68 -0.54
C THR A 281 -28.42 5.24 0.63
N ASP A 282 -27.56 6.22 0.38
CA ASP A 282 -26.77 6.92 1.40
C ASP A 282 -25.98 5.98 2.32
N LEU A 283 -25.41 4.90 1.76
CA LEU A 283 -24.63 3.93 2.51
C LEU A 283 -23.30 4.51 2.93
N GLU A 284 -22.94 4.34 4.20
CA GLU A 284 -21.60 4.68 4.70
C GLU A 284 -20.66 3.49 4.51
N VAL A 285 -19.43 3.76 4.05
CA VAL A 285 -18.39 2.76 3.85
C VAL A 285 -17.12 3.15 4.61
N TYR A 286 -16.60 2.21 5.41
CA TYR A 286 -15.30 2.32 6.07
C TYR A 286 -14.54 1.00 5.83
N THR A 287 -13.64 1.00 4.87
CA THR A 287 -13.03 -0.23 4.34
C THR A 287 -11.52 -0.08 4.14
N GLU A 288 -10.79 -1.17 4.23
CA GLU A 288 -9.34 -1.23 3.97
C GLU A 288 -9.03 -1.00 2.48
N VAL A 289 -9.86 -1.52 1.58
CA VAL A 289 -9.66 -1.46 0.13
C VAL A 289 -10.91 -0.91 -0.55
N ILE A 290 -10.74 0.08 -1.41
CA ILE A 290 -11.75 0.55 -2.34
C ILE A 290 -11.52 -0.15 -3.68
N GLN A 291 -12.50 -0.93 -4.13
CA GLN A 291 -12.47 -1.63 -5.42
C GLN A 291 -13.47 -1.00 -6.40
N ASP A 292 -13.34 -1.32 -7.68
CA ASP A 292 -14.10 -0.66 -8.76
C ASP A 292 -15.62 -0.62 -8.51
N GLY A 293 -16.21 -1.69 -7.98
CA GLY A 293 -17.63 -1.73 -7.66
C GLY A 293 -18.09 -0.70 -6.61
N MET A 294 -17.18 -0.12 -5.82
CA MET A 294 -17.51 0.98 -4.90
C MET A 294 -17.79 2.29 -5.65
N PHE A 295 -17.17 2.51 -6.81
CA PHE A 295 -17.48 3.65 -7.66
C PHE A 295 -18.86 3.48 -8.30
N ASP A 296 -19.19 2.27 -8.78
CA ASP A 296 -20.53 1.97 -9.27
C ASP A 296 -21.60 2.21 -8.18
N LEU A 297 -21.29 1.86 -6.93
CA LEU A 297 -22.18 2.10 -5.79
C LEU A 297 -22.33 3.60 -5.51
N ALA A 298 -21.25 4.36 -5.53
CA ALA A 298 -21.28 5.81 -5.34
C ALA A 298 -22.07 6.53 -6.45
N ASP A 299 -21.94 6.07 -7.69
CA ASP A 299 -22.67 6.64 -8.84
C ASP A 299 -24.18 6.31 -8.79
N ALA A 300 -24.54 5.23 -8.12
CA ALA A 300 -25.94 4.83 -7.95
C ALA A 300 -26.68 5.58 -6.83
N GLY A 301 -25.98 6.30 -5.95
CA GLY A 301 -26.52 7.08 -4.81
C GLY A 301 -26.37 6.33 -3.51
#